data_5dd46be6c3e537ee3c84ac50388f04ab
#
_entry.id   5dd46be6c3e537ee3c84ac50388f04ab
#
_cell.length_a   1.000
_cell.length_b   1.000
_cell.length_c   1.000
_cell.angle_alpha   90.00
_cell.angle_beta   90.00
_cell.angle_gamma   90.00
#
_symmetry.space_group_name_H-M   'P 1'
#
loop_
_entity.id
_entity.type
_entity.pdbx_description
1 polymer ?
#
loop_
_entity_poly.entity_id
_entity_poly.type
_entity_poly.pdbx_seq_one_letter_code
_entity_poly.pdbx_strand_id
1 'polypeptide(L)'
;KLLLPNDSIRENIQIVITNRYLELREIHLNYDKRNKTIEARGLPKEVEAEELERSYYQYNSDLYRSRFGYEAWLSFYLNDKQVETIKDAMTYNLFHIRYDDFMDLLPNLTESDKNRVYHWLVEAREFSMDFETPRKMRQMFTKYRGRINNYLSSRGYDLRKATEEQEARKMKNK
;
A
#
# COMPACT_ATOMS: atom_id res chain seq x y z
N LYS A 1 -8.35 17.17 -8.62
CA LYS A 1 -7.21 18.10 -8.60
C LYS A 1 -7.06 18.62 -7.17
N LEU A 2 -5.88 18.45 -6.56
CA LEU A 2 -5.61 18.98 -5.22
C LEU A 2 -5.56 20.51 -5.31
N LEU A 3 -6.44 21.18 -4.56
CA LEU A 3 -6.42 22.61 -4.43
C LEU A 3 -5.52 22.96 -3.25
N LEU A 4 -4.40 23.64 -3.54
CA LEU A 4 -3.45 24.13 -2.54
C LEU A 4 -3.62 25.63 -2.35
N PRO A 5 -3.44 26.14 -1.10
CA PRO A 5 -3.75 27.52 -0.76
C PRO A 5 -2.93 28.58 -1.52
N ASN A 6 -1.65 28.28 -1.82
CA ASN A 6 -0.74 29.16 -2.53
C ASN A 6 0.44 28.40 -3.14
N ASP A 7 1.25 29.08 -3.94
CA ASP A 7 2.40 28.50 -4.64
C ASP A 7 3.51 28.04 -3.70
N SER A 8 3.76 28.77 -2.60
CA SER A 8 4.79 28.39 -1.62
C SER A 8 4.46 27.05 -0.96
N ILE A 9 3.21 26.80 -0.59
CA ILE A 9 2.78 25.50 -0.06
C ILE A 9 2.94 24.40 -1.13
N ARG A 10 2.61 24.71 -2.39
CA ARG A 10 2.80 23.78 -3.50
C ARG A 10 4.27 23.36 -3.65
N GLU A 11 5.19 24.32 -3.65
CA GLU A 11 6.63 24.06 -3.73
C GLU A 11 7.13 23.22 -2.55
N ASN A 12 6.72 23.55 -1.32
CA ASN A 12 7.08 22.76 -0.15
C ASN A 12 6.57 21.33 -0.24
N ILE A 13 5.33 21.11 -0.68
CA ILE A 13 4.78 19.75 -0.87
C ILE A 13 5.55 18.99 -1.96
N GLN A 14 5.94 19.63 -3.04
CA GLN A 14 6.78 19.01 -4.07
C GLN A 14 8.13 18.57 -3.50
N ILE A 15 8.75 19.40 -2.65
CA ILE A 15 10.01 19.05 -1.96
C ILE A 15 9.79 17.85 -1.03
N VAL A 16 8.73 17.86 -0.22
CA VAL A 16 8.39 16.75 0.69
C VAL A 16 8.21 15.44 -0.07
N ILE A 17 7.45 15.45 -1.17
CA ILE A 17 7.23 14.27 -2.01
C ILE A 17 8.54 13.80 -2.67
N THR A 18 9.33 14.73 -3.20
CA THR A 18 10.62 14.42 -3.83
C THR A 18 11.57 13.78 -2.83
N ASN A 19 11.70 14.36 -1.64
CA ASN A 19 12.55 13.84 -0.58
C ASN A 19 12.09 12.43 -0.15
N ARG A 20 10.78 12.18 -0.09
CA ARG A 20 10.26 10.84 0.19
C ARG A 20 10.74 9.80 -0.83
N TYR A 21 10.69 10.12 -2.13
CA TYR A 21 11.17 9.19 -3.16
C TYR A 21 12.68 8.96 -3.10
N LEU A 22 13.45 10.00 -2.83
CA LEU A 22 14.91 9.88 -2.68
C LEU A 22 15.26 9.01 -1.47
N GLU A 23 14.60 9.23 -0.34
CA GLU A 23 14.79 8.44 0.88
C GLU A 23 14.41 6.97 0.70
N LEU A 24 13.26 6.69 0.06
CA LEU A 24 12.85 5.33 -0.27
C LEU A 24 13.88 4.62 -1.15
N ARG A 25 14.36 5.30 -2.19
CA ARG A 25 15.43 4.78 -3.05
C ARG A 25 16.68 4.41 -2.26
N GLU A 26 17.11 5.27 -1.35
CA GLU A 26 18.27 5.01 -0.50
C GLU A 26 18.04 3.81 0.43
N ILE A 27 16.89 3.73 1.08
CA ILE A 27 16.52 2.59 1.93
C ILE A 27 16.56 1.27 1.15
N HIS A 28 15.98 1.23 -0.06
CA HIS A 28 15.98 0.05 -0.91
C HIS A 28 17.39 -0.34 -1.36
N LEU A 29 18.19 0.62 -1.82
CA LEU A 29 19.57 0.38 -2.25
C LEU A 29 20.45 -0.14 -1.10
N ASN A 30 20.29 0.42 0.10
CA ASN A 30 21.04 0.00 1.28
C ASN A 30 20.65 -1.43 1.71
N TYR A 31 19.37 -1.78 1.63
CA TYR A 31 18.89 -3.14 1.89
C TYR A 31 19.48 -4.14 0.90
N ASP A 32 19.39 -3.86 -0.39
CA ASP A 32 19.94 -4.72 -1.45
C ASP A 32 21.46 -4.88 -1.31
N LYS A 33 22.18 -3.80 -0.99
CA LYS A 33 23.63 -3.84 -0.77
C LYS A 33 24.00 -4.70 0.44
N ARG A 34 23.27 -4.55 1.57
CA ARG A 34 23.50 -5.39 2.77
C ARG A 34 23.29 -6.86 2.44
N ASN A 35 22.19 -7.22 1.78
CA ASN A 35 21.89 -8.62 1.46
C ASN A 35 22.96 -9.23 0.53
N LYS A 36 23.35 -8.52 -0.53
CA LYS A 36 24.46 -8.97 -1.41
C LYS A 36 25.77 -9.16 -0.65
N THR A 37 26.07 -8.31 0.32
CA THR A 37 27.27 -8.44 1.15
C THR A 37 27.19 -9.68 2.05
N ILE A 38 26.03 -9.99 2.62
CA ILE A 38 25.81 -11.18 3.44
C ILE A 38 25.98 -12.44 2.61
N GLU A 39 25.30 -12.51 1.46
CA GLU A 39 25.37 -13.63 0.52
C GLU A 39 26.81 -13.91 -0.01
N ALA A 40 27.56 -12.84 -0.28
CA ALA A 40 28.94 -12.95 -0.78
C ALA A 40 29.95 -13.50 0.26
N ARG A 41 29.59 -13.56 1.53
CA ARG A 41 30.47 -14.07 2.61
C ARG A 41 30.52 -15.60 2.65
N GLY A 42 29.61 -16.31 1.97
CA GLY A 42 29.59 -17.78 1.93
C GLY A 42 29.39 -18.41 3.32
N LEU A 43 28.53 -17.84 4.13
CA LEU A 43 28.24 -18.29 5.50
C LEU A 43 27.52 -19.64 5.50
N PRO A 44 27.56 -20.41 6.63
CA PRO A 44 26.62 -21.51 6.84
C PRO A 44 25.19 -21.04 6.69
N LYS A 45 24.33 -21.89 6.08
CA LYS A 45 22.93 -21.49 5.72
C LYS A 45 22.12 -20.92 6.87
N GLU A 46 22.27 -21.46 8.06
CA GLU A 46 21.56 -21.01 9.26
C GLU A 46 22.01 -19.59 9.65
N VAL A 47 23.31 -19.33 9.61
CA VAL A 47 23.89 -18.00 9.93
C VAL A 47 23.52 -16.96 8.88
N GLU A 48 23.57 -17.34 7.60
CA GLU A 48 23.16 -16.50 6.50
C GLU A 48 21.67 -16.11 6.63
N ALA A 49 20.79 -17.07 6.94
CA ALA A 49 19.38 -16.81 7.15
C ALA A 49 19.12 -15.84 8.30
N GLU A 50 19.83 -16.00 9.43
CA GLU A 50 19.70 -15.07 10.57
C GLU A 50 20.16 -13.66 10.21
N GLU A 51 21.28 -13.51 9.48
CA GLU A 51 21.78 -12.18 9.08
C GLU A 51 20.84 -11.50 8.06
N LEU A 52 20.28 -12.25 7.11
CA LEU A 52 19.27 -11.76 6.18
C LEU A 52 17.99 -11.34 6.90
N GLU A 53 17.55 -12.10 7.91
CA GLU A 53 16.41 -11.74 8.73
C GLU A 53 16.65 -10.43 9.51
N ARG A 54 17.82 -10.25 10.13
CA ARG A 54 18.20 -8.99 10.78
C ARG A 54 18.23 -7.83 9.79
N SER A 55 18.78 -8.05 8.58
CA SER A 55 18.78 -7.06 7.50
C SER A 55 17.36 -6.66 7.10
N TYR A 56 16.43 -7.62 7.06
CA TYR A 56 15.01 -7.39 6.78
C TYR A 56 14.32 -6.59 7.89
N TYR A 57 14.59 -6.88 9.18
CA TYR A 57 14.04 -6.08 10.28
C TYR A 57 14.56 -4.64 10.27
N GLN A 58 15.85 -4.44 9.99
CA GLN A 58 16.40 -3.10 9.84
C GLN A 58 15.73 -2.33 8.69
N TYR A 59 15.56 -2.97 7.54
CA TYR A 59 14.86 -2.40 6.39
C TYR A 59 13.43 -1.97 6.73
N ASN A 60 12.66 -2.82 7.41
CA ASN A 60 11.30 -2.46 7.83
C ASN A 60 11.28 -1.31 8.84
N SER A 61 12.26 -1.26 9.75
CA SER A 61 12.41 -0.15 10.70
C SER A 61 12.70 1.18 9.99
N ASP A 62 13.56 1.14 8.96
CA ASP A 62 13.90 2.33 8.16
C ASP A 62 12.67 2.82 7.37
N LEU A 63 11.92 1.91 6.73
CA LEU A 63 10.66 2.23 6.05
C LEU A 63 9.62 2.84 6.99
N TYR A 64 9.46 2.27 8.20
CA TYR A 64 8.51 2.77 9.19
C TYR A 64 8.84 4.20 9.62
N ARG A 65 10.11 4.47 9.95
CA ARG A 65 10.56 5.83 10.34
C ARG A 65 10.36 6.83 9.21
N SER A 66 10.73 6.46 7.99
CA SER A 66 10.58 7.28 6.81
C SER A 66 9.12 7.61 6.51
N ARG A 67 8.21 6.65 6.65
CA ARG A 67 6.77 6.85 6.49
C ARG A 67 6.23 7.84 7.52
N PHE A 68 6.58 7.65 8.78
CA PHE A 68 6.13 8.52 9.86
C PHE A 68 6.61 9.97 9.67
N GLY A 69 7.88 10.16 9.29
CA GLY A 69 8.43 11.47 8.98
C GLY A 69 7.73 12.14 7.80
N TYR A 70 7.45 11.37 6.74
CA TYR A 70 6.71 11.86 5.57
C TYR A 70 5.31 12.36 5.92
N GLU A 71 4.56 11.59 6.70
CA GLU A 71 3.22 11.99 7.15
C GLU A 71 3.25 13.25 8.00
N ALA A 72 4.21 13.37 8.92
CA ALA A 72 4.37 14.56 9.76
C ALA A 72 4.61 15.82 8.90
N TRP A 73 5.47 15.73 7.87
CA TRP A 73 5.70 16.85 6.97
C TRP A 73 4.49 17.20 6.11
N LEU A 74 3.75 16.22 5.61
CA LEU A 74 2.50 16.50 4.88
C LEU A 74 1.49 17.19 5.78
N SER A 75 1.27 16.69 7.00
CA SER A 75 0.30 17.23 7.96
C SER A 75 0.68 18.62 8.48
N PHE A 76 1.94 19.02 8.38
CA PHE A 76 2.35 20.38 8.68
C PHE A 76 1.79 21.41 7.69
N TYR A 77 1.67 21.05 6.42
CA TYR A 77 1.21 21.92 5.35
C TYR A 77 -0.24 21.73 4.93
N LEU A 78 -0.82 20.54 5.20
CA LEU A 78 -2.07 20.06 4.65
C LEU A 78 -3.03 19.56 5.74
N ASN A 79 -4.31 19.66 5.47
CA ASN A 79 -5.32 18.99 6.29
C ASN A 79 -5.40 17.48 5.93
N ASP A 80 -6.08 16.70 6.80
CA ASP A 80 -6.18 15.25 6.67
C ASP A 80 -6.70 14.81 5.29
N LYS A 81 -7.73 15.49 4.77
CA LYS A 81 -8.32 15.15 3.46
C LYS A 81 -7.33 15.37 2.31
N GLN A 82 -6.49 16.40 2.41
CA GLN A 82 -5.47 16.69 1.41
C GLN A 82 -4.32 15.67 1.51
N VAL A 83 -3.93 15.27 2.73
CA VAL A 83 -2.95 14.20 2.97
C VAL A 83 -3.44 12.89 2.34
N GLU A 84 -4.68 12.49 2.63
CA GLU A 84 -5.29 11.28 2.04
C GLU A 84 -5.31 11.35 0.51
N THR A 85 -5.64 12.50 -0.08
CA THR A 85 -5.61 12.69 -1.53
C THR A 85 -4.21 12.46 -2.13
N ILE A 86 -3.16 12.89 -1.44
CA ILE A 86 -1.77 12.63 -1.88
C ILE A 86 -1.43 11.15 -1.78
N LYS A 87 -1.77 10.49 -0.67
CA LYS A 87 -1.55 9.05 -0.49
C LYS A 87 -2.24 8.23 -1.58
N ASP A 88 -3.48 8.59 -1.92
CA ASP A 88 -4.23 7.94 -3.00
C ASP A 88 -3.55 8.15 -4.36
N ALA A 89 -3.12 9.36 -4.66
CA ALA A 89 -2.42 9.67 -5.90
C ALA A 89 -1.09 8.91 -6.02
N MET A 90 -0.31 8.79 -4.93
CA MET A 90 0.95 8.03 -4.90
C MET A 90 0.74 6.55 -5.20
N THR A 91 -0.42 6.00 -4.90
CA THR A 91 -0.78 4.60 -5.13
C THR A 91 -1.75 4.40 -6.29
N TYR A 92 -1.82 5.37 -7.22
CA TYR A 92 -2.67 5.29 -8.44
C TYR A 92 -4.15 5.07 -8.14
N ASN A 93 -4.66 5.61 -7.03
CA ASN A 93 -6.03 5.42 -6.54
C ASN A 93 -6.45 3.95 -6.35
N LEU A 94 -5.48 3.04 -6.16
CA LEU A 94 -5.76 1.61 -6.04
C LEU A 94 -6.68 1.29 -4.85
N PHE A 95 -6.64 2.11 -3.79
CA PHE A 95 -7.57 1.97 -2.66
C PHE A 95 -9.03 2.07 -3.13
N HIS A 96 -9.40 3.16 -3.79
CA HIS A 96 -10.78 3.38 -4.26
C HIS A 96 -11.20 2.33 -5.29
N ILE A 97 -10.34 2.06 -6.28
CA ILE A 97 -10.61 1.04 -7.30
C ILE A 97 -10.91 -0.32 -6.67
N ARG A 98 -10.14 -0.74 -5.67
CA ARG A 98 -10.34 -2.04 -5.02
C ARG A 98 -11.53 -2.04 -4.06
N TYR A 99 -11.79 -0.95 -3.37
CA TYR A 99 -12.96 -0.83 -2.53
C TYR A 99 -14.25 -0.91 -3.35
N ASP A 100 -14.33 -0.15 -4.43
CA ASP A 100 -15.48 -0.17 -5.35
C ASP A 100 -15.67 -1.56 -5.99
N ASP A 101 -14.56 -2.23 -6.40
CA ASP A 101 -14.60 -3.61 -6.88
C ASP A 101 -15.27 -4.58 -5.87
N PHE A 102 -14.95 -4.45 -4.57
CA PHE A 102 -15.57 -5.29 -3.53
C PHE A 102 -17.03 -4.94 -3.27
N MET A 103 -17.37 -3.65 -3.29
CA MET A 103 -18.78 -3.20 -3.10
C MET A 103 -19.66 -3.63 -4.27
N ASP A 104 -19.13 -3.60 -5.50
CA ASP A 104 -19.84 -4.13 -6.69
C ASP A 104 -19.91 -5.67 -6.69
N LEU A 105 -18.85 -6.35 -6.24
CA LEU A 105 -18.82 -7.82 -6.15
C LEU A 105 -19.87 -8.35 -5.16
N LEU A 106 -19.93 -7.73 -3.98
CA LEU A 106 -20.77 -8.15 -2.86
C LEU A 106 -21.63 -6.99 -2.33
N PRO A 107 -22.73 -6.62 -3.05
CA PRO A 107 -23.57 -5.49 -2.66
C PRO A 107 -24.27 -5.67 -1.30
N ASN A 108 -24.37 -6.91 -0.80
CA ASN A 108 -25.03 -7.25 0.45
C ASN A 108 -24.05 -7.43 1.63
N LEU A 109 -22.83 -6.87 1.56
CA LEU A 109 -21.91 -6.86 2.71
C LEU A 109 -22.56 -6.14 3.90
N THR A 110 -22.38 -6.72 5.10
CA THR A 110 -22.74 -6.01 6.33
C THR A 110 -21.83 -4.79 6.54
N GLU A 111 -22.28 -3.79 7.31
CA GLU A 111 -21.45 -2.62 7.63
C GLU A 111 -20.13 -3.01 8.33
N SER A 112 -20.18 -4.03 9.19
CA SER A 112 -18.97 -4.55 9.84
C SER A 112 -17.97 -5.13 8.83
N ASP A 113 -18.45 -5.87 7.81
CA ASP A 113 -17.60 -6.45 6.80
C ASP A 113 -17.07 -5.38 5.81
N LYS A 114 -17.89 -4.39 5.44
CA LYS A 114 -17.45 -3.21 4.67
C LYS A 114 -16.33 -2.45 5.39
N ASN A 115 -16.50 -2.19 6.70
CA ASN A 115 -15.48 -1.54 7.49
C ASN A 115 -14.19 -2.36 7.57
N ARG A 116 -14.28 -3.69 7.65
CA ARG A 116 -13.10 -4.56 7.65
C ARG A 116 -12.36 -4.51 6.32
N VAL A 117 -13.09 -4.56 5.20
CA VAL A 117 -12.54 -4.40 3.85
C VAL A 117 -11.87 -3.04 3.70
N TYR A 118 -12.55 -1.96 4.12
CA TYR A 118 -12.03 -0.60 4.09
C TYR A 118 -10.69 -0.50 4.82
N HIS A 119 -10.63 -0.91 6.08
CA HIS A 119 -9.41 -0.81 6.89
C HIS A 119 -8.24 -1.62 6.32
N TRP A 120 -8.49 -2.80 5.79
CA TRP A 120 -7.42 -3.58 5.15
C TRP A 120 -6.93 -2.97 3.82
N LEU A 121 -7.79 -2.31 3.08
CA LEU A 121 -7.37 -1.59 1.88
C LEU A 121 -6.61 -0.30 2.22
N VAL A 122 -6.96 0.40 3.31
CA VAL A 122 -6.14 1.50 3.85
C VAL A 122 -4.76 0.97 4.24
N GLU A 123 -4.68 -0.12 5.00
CA GLU A 123 -3.41 -0.77 5.37
C GLU A 123 -2.58 -1.16 4.13
N ALA A 124 -3.23 -1.71 3.09
CA ALA A 124 -2.58 -2.04 1.82
C ALA A 124 -2.00 -0.79 1.13
N ARG A 125 -2.72 0.34 1.17
CA ARG A 125 -2.26 1.62 0.62
C ARG A 125 -1.03 2.12 1.37
N GLU A 126 -1.07 2.15 2.70
CA GLU A 126 0.05 2.61 3.52
C GLU A 126 1.33 1.81 3.24
N PHE A 127 1.24 0.48 3.13
CA PHE A 127 2.39 -0.35 2.73
C PHE A 127 2.80 -0.16 1.28
N SER A 128 1.84 0.14 0.38
CA SER A 128 2.13 0.35 -1.04
C SER A 128 2.96 1.59 -1.31
N MET A 129 2.81 2.64 -0.48
CA MET A 129 3.60 3.87 -0.59
C MET A 129 5.10 3.68 -0.32
N ASP A 130 5.51 2.55 0.23
CA ASP A 130 6.92 2.22 0.44
C ASP A 130 7.59 1.64 -0.81
N PHE A 131 6.85 1.38 -1.88
CA PHE A 131 7.38 0.80 -3.10
C PHE A 131 7.63 1.83 -4.20
N GLU A 132 8.74 1.61 -4.95
CA GLU A 132 9.15 2.51 -6.04
C GLU A 132 8.41 2.25 -7.36
N THR A 133 7.76 1.09 -7.52
CA THR A 133 7.17 0.68 -8.80
C THR A 133 5.70 0.36 -8.70
N PRO A 134 4.89 0.74 -9.72
CA PRO A 134 3.47 0.40 -9.78
C PRO A 134 3.20 -1.11 -9.70
N ARG A 135 4.15 -1.93 -10.16
CA ARG A 135 4.06 -3.40 -10.09
C ARG A 135 4.08 -3.88 -8.64
N LYS A 136 5.07 -3.42 -7.84
CA LYS A 136 5.17 -3.79 -6.41
C LYS A 136 3.96 -3.29 -5.62
N MET A 137 3.47 -2.09 -5.90
CA MET A 137 2.26 -1.53 -5.28
C MET A 137 1.04 -2.43 -5.56
N ARG A 138 0.82 -2.82 -6.83
CA ARG A 138 -0.28 -3.74 -7.19
C ARG A 138 -0.14 -5.12 -6.53
N GLN A 139 1.07 -5.63 -6.37
CA GLN A 139 1.31 -6.90 -5.67
C GLN A 139 0.88 -6.81 -4.20
N MET A 140 1.13 -5.68 -3.52
CA MET A 140 0.65 -5.47 -2.15
C MET A 140 -0.88 -5.50 -2.10
N PHE A 141 -1.57 -4.76 -2.95
CA PHE A 141 -3.03 -4.82 -3.02
C PHE A 141 -3.55 -6.23 -3.37
N THR A 142 -2.84 -6.99 -4.19
CA THR A 142 -3.19 -8.40 -4.49
C THR A 142 -3.07 -9.28 -3.25
N LYS A 143 -2.02 -9.09 -2.43
CA LYS A 143 -1.86 -9.80 -1.15
C LYS A 143 -3.04 -9.52 -0.22
N TYR A 144 -3.44 -8.25 -0.09
CA TYR A 144 -4.58 -7.86 0.72
C TYR A 144 -5.92 -8.36 0.16
N ARG A 145 -6.09 -8.37 -1.16
CA ARG A 145 -7.24 -9.00 -1.79
C ARG A 145 -7.38 -10.46 -1.37
N GLY A 146 -6.28 -11.22 -1.35
CA GLY A 146 -6.30 -12.61 -0.86
C GLY A 146 -6.74 -12.71 0.60
N ARG A 147 -6.23 -11.84 1.48
CA ARG A 147 -6.62 -11.76 2.89
C ARG A 147 -8.10 -11.45 3.05
N ILE A 148 -8.62 -10.46 2.30
CA ILE A 148 -10.03 -10.06 2.30
C ILE A 148 -10.90 -11.21 1.81
N ASN A 149 -10.54 -11.87 0.71
CA ASN A 149 -11.29 -13.00 0.16
C ASN A 149 -11.42 -14.14 1.17
N ASN A 150 -10.31 -14.51 1.84
CA ASN A 150 -10.33 -15.54 2.88
C ASN A 150 -11.26 -15.17 4.05
N TYR A 151 -11.21 -13.92 4.49
CA TYR A 151 -12.10 -13.41 5.52
C TYR A 151 -13.57 -13.48 5.09
N LEU A 152 -13.92 -12.95 3.93
CA LEU A 152 -15.30 -12.94 3.44
C LEU A 152 -15.83 -14.36 3.25
N SER A 153 -15.01 -15.28 2.73
CA SER A 153 -15.38 -16.71 2.64
C SER A 153 -15.63 -17.32 4.01
N SER A 154 -14.82 -17.00 5.02
CA SER A 154 -15.03 -17.47 6.40
C SER A 154 -16.30 -16.89 7.05
N ARG A 155 -16.79 -15.75 6.55
CA ARG A 155 -18.06 -15.11 6.94
C ARG A 155 -19.27 -15.70 6.21
N GLY A 156 -19.06 -16.65 5.30
CA GLY A 156 -20.13 -17.33 4.56
C GLY A 156 -20.50 -16.68 3.22
N TYR A 157 -19.72 -15.70 2.73
CA TYR A 157 -19.93 -15.15 1.39
C TYR A 157 -19.37 -16.10 0.33
N ASP A 158 -20.22 -16.47 -0.66
CA ASP A 158 -19.81 -17.26 -1.82
C ASP A 158 -19.22 -16.35 -2.91
N LEU A 159 -17.89 -16.21 -2.88
CA LEU A 159 -17.18 -15.34 -3.82
C LEU A 159 -17.24 -15.83 -5.26
N ARG A 160 -17.35 -17.14 -5.47
CA ARG A 160 -17.49 -17.70 -6.82
C ARG A 160 -18.83 -17.30 -7.44
N LYS A 161 -19.91 -17.57 -6.72
CA LYS A 161 -21.27 -17.16 -7.15
C LYS A 161 -21.36 -15.65 -7.33
N ALA A 162 -20.80 -14.87 -6.42
CA ALA A 162 -20.76 -13.41 -6.52
C ALA A 162 -20.04 -12.93 -7.79
N THR A 163 -18.94 -13.59 -8.20
CA THR A 163 -18.22 -13.26 -9.43
C THR A 163 -19.08 -13.55 -10.67
N GLU A 164 -19.71 -14.72 -10.72
CA GLU A 164 -20.63 -15.10 -11.81
C GLU A 164 -21.80 -14.10 -11.94
N GLU A 165 -22.38 -13.68 -10.81
CA GLU A 165 -23.46 -12.68 -10.79
C GLU A 165 -22.98 -11.29 -11.22
N GLN A 166 -21.77 -10.87 -10.81
CA GLN A 166 -21.17 -9.60 -11.21
C GLN A 166 -20.94 -9.56 -12.73
N GLU A 167 -20.39 -10.63 -13.30
CA GLU A 167 -20.17 -10.74 -14.75
C GLU A 167 -21.50 -10.68 -15.51
N ALA A 168 -22.52 -11.37 -15.04
CA ALA A 168 -23.86 -11.33 -15.63
C ALA A 168 -24.46 -9.91 -15.59
N ARG A 169 -24.29 -9.15 -14.49
CA ARG A 169 -24.72 -7.74 -14.40
C ARG A 169 -23.97 -6.86 -15.42
N LYS A 170 -22.66 -7.03 -15.55
CA LYS A 170 -21.84 -6.24 -16.49
C LYS A 170 -22.19 -6.53 -17.96
N MET A 171 -22.61 -7.75 -18.29
CA MET A 171 -23.06 -8.10 -19.65
C MET A 171 -24.42 -7.48 -20.01
N LYS A 172 -25.32 -7.32 -19.05
CA LYS A 172 -26.66 -6.72 -19.28
C LYS A 172 -26.62 -5.20 -19.45
N ASN A 173 -25.54 -4.55 -19.00
CA ASN A 173 -25.38 -3.09 -19.03
C ASN A 173 -24.49 -2.62 -20.21
N LYS A 174 -24.08 -3.51 -21.09
CA LYS A 174 -23.42 -3.24 -22.38
C LYS A 174 -24.42 -3.28 -23.55
#